data_ed3a5a66d75f5a9047a970f6e3da332f
#
_entry.id   ed3a5a66d75f5a9047a970f6e3da332f
#
_cell.length_a   1.000
_cell.length_b   1.000
_cell.length_c   1.000
_cell.angle_alpha   90.00
_cell.angle_beta   90.00
_cell.angle_gamma   90.00
#
_symmetry.space_group_name_H-M   'P 1'
#
loop_
_entity.id
_entity.type
_entity.pdbx_description
1 polymer ?
#
loop_
_entity_poly.entity_id
_entity_poly.type
_entity_poly.pdbx_seq_one_letter_code
_entity_poly.pdbx_strand_id
1 'polypeptide(L)'
;MSSAKTMATLEQKLDVALWWKQMRETNNARFLPLLFDKHRFLVLKGGGGSGKSIFAGRKILERVTNEPGHRYLVVRKVAKTLRESCFEQLKKQAYEYYADQIAFIPKGKGSDMYIRFKNGSEILFAGLDDVEKLKSIFDITGIWIEEASELEEGDFNQLDIRLRAEFPFYLQMILTFNPISITHWLKKRFFDTKDPRATVHESTYKDNRFLTPEARITLEAFRETDEYYYMVYCLGQWGVTGKTVFNGKAVAERLTYVEKQGWRKRGYFAYTLSPDDIHISEWHWEDDENGPVILYAEPTEGRPYVVGGDTAGDGSNYFVGQVLDNITGRQVCVLRHRYDEDTYARQMYCLGRYYNDALLGIETNFSTYPVKLLALMGYPKLYVREVEDDYTGRIKQAYGFQTNRTTRPVILSELIRILRESMASINDRDTLLEMLTFVRREKDLQGEAESGAYDDCVLALAIAHYIRPQQTMEVTRPRGERVRWSQDLWDDYNKATPAEREAMIRLWGRPE
;
A
#
# COMPACT_ATOMS: atom_id res chain seq x y z
N MET A 1 -49.23 15.11 43.73
CA MET A 1 -48.06 14.36 43.20
C MET A 1 -48.15 13.98 41.73
N SER A 2 -49.33 13.76 41.14
CA SER A 2 -49.50 13.40 39.72
C SER A 2 -49.14 14.55 38.73
N SER A 3 -49.53 15.80 39.01
CA SER A 3 -49.32 16.94 38.12
C SER A 3 -47.86 17.35 37.97
N ALA A 4 -47.09 17.29 39.06
CA ALA A 4 -45.63 17.62 39.02
C ALA A 4 -44.82 16.61 38.21
N LYS A 5 -45.13 15.30 38.33
CA LYS A 5 -44.55 14.26 37.47
C LYS A 5 -44.90 14.43 36.00
N THR A 6 -46.15 14.84 35.68
CA THR A 6 -46.60 15.09 34.32
C THR A 6 -45.93 16.34 33.73
N MET A 7 -45.74 17.41 34.50
CA MET A 7 -45.03 18.60 34.06
C MET A 7 -43.52 18.33 33.80
N ALA A 8 -42.83 17.64 34.72
CA ALA A 8 -41.44 17.26 34.51
C ALA A 8 -41.24 16.38 33.26
N THR A 9 -42.20 15.50 32.96
CA THR A 9 -42.20 14.66 31.73
C THR A 9 -42.42 15.50 30.46
N LEU A 10 -43.26 16.56 30.55
CA LEU A 10 -43.50 17.48 29.45
C LEU A 10 -42.30 18.38 29.16
N GLU A 11 -41.70 18.93 30.21
CA GLU A 11 -40.45 19.71 30.09
C GLU A 11 -39.33 18.88 29.45
N GLN A 12 -39.08 17.69 29.93
CA GLN A 12 -38.10 16.76 29.30
C GLN A 12 -38.38 16.48 27.82
N LYS A 13 -39.62 16.30 27.45
CA LYS A 13 -39.99 16.09 26.03
C LYS A 13 -39.77 17.35 25.18
N LEU A 14 -40.04 18.52 25.77
CA LEU A 14 -39.79 19.80 25.10
C LEU A 14 -38.29 20.03 24.89
N ASP A 15 -37.46 19.76 25.90
CA ASP A 15 -36.00 19.88 25.82
C ASP A 15 -35.42 18.98 24.76
N VAL A 16 -35.86 17.73 24.69
CA VAL A 16 -35.45 16.78 23.65
C VAL A 16 -35.89 17.26 22.27
N ALA A 17 -37.09 17.81 22.14
CA ALA A 17 -37.58 18.33 20.86
C ALA A 17 -36.80 19.57 20.39
N LEU A 18 -36.46 20.47 21.33
CA LEU A 18 -35.63 21.66 21.05
C LEU A 18 -34.22 21.26 20.66
N TRP A 19 -33.62 20.30 21.38
CA TRP A 19 -32.31 19.75 21.03
C TRP A 19 -32.31 19.13 19.62
N TRP A 20 -33.32 18.31 19.28
CA TRP A 20 -33.44 17.73 17.94
C TRP A 20 -33.61 18.80 16.85
N LYS A 21 -34.38 19.85 17.14
CA LYS A 21 -34.50 21.00 16.22
C LYS A 21 -33.16 21.65 15.98
N GLN A 22 -32.42 21.96 17.05
CA GLN A 22 -31.09 22.54 16.97
C GLN A 22 -30.12 21.65 16.17
N MET A 23 -30.09 20.33 16.47
CA MET A 23 -29.21 19.41 15.76
C MET A 23 -29.52 19.34 14.27
N ARG A 24 -30.78 19.31 13.89
CA ARG A 24 -31.21 19.35 12.48
C ARG A 24 -30.89 20.66 11.80
N GLU A 25 -31.02 21.78 12.46
CA GLU A 25 -30.74 23.11 11.91
C GLU A 25 -29.26 23.36 11.72
N THR A 26 -28.41 22.80 12.55
CA THR A 26 -26.98 23.09 12.60
C THR A 26 -26.08 22.02 11.96
N ASN A 27 -26.59 20.81 11.71
CA ASN A 27 -25.83 19.73 11.08
C ASN A 27 -26.39 19.36 9.69
N ASN A 28 -25.53 18.86 8.81
CA ASN A 28 -25.96 18.23 7.57
C ASN A 28 -26.67 16.92 7.89
N ALA A 29 -27.75 16.63 7.18
CA ALA A 29 -28.62 15.46 7.45
C ALA A 29 -27.83 14.14 7.49
N ARG A 30 -26.82 14.01 6.63
CA ARG A 30 -25.97 12.81 6.51
C ARG A 30 -25.16 12.50 7.77
N PHE A 31 -24.85 13.51 8.59
CA PHE A 31 -24.11 13.33 9.84
C PHE A 31 -25.00 13.06 11.06
N LEU A 32 -26.30 13.35 11.00
CA LEU A 32 -27.19 13.23 12.16
C LEU A 32 -27.17 11.83 12.84
N PRO A 33 -27.17 10.70 12.12
CA PRO A 33 -27.08 9.38 12.73
C PRO A 33 -25.80 9.18 13.55
N LEU A 34 -24.71 9.84 13.16
CA LEU A 34 -23.41 9.70 13.79
C LEU A 34 -23.31 10.41 15.14
N LEU A 35 -24.27 11.29 15.51
CA LEU A 35 -24.36 11.86 16.87
C LEU A 35 -24.46 10.77 17.93
N PHE A 36 -25.12 9.65 17.63
CA PHE A 36 -25.35 8.52 18.54
C PHE A 36 -24.34 7.39 18.36
N ASP A 37 -23.43 7.50 17.39
CA ASP A 37 -22.38 6.50 17.19
C ASP A 37 -21.45 6.45 18.42
N LYS A 38 -21.26 5.23 18.94
CA LYS A 38 -20.46 4.93 20.14
C LYS A 38 -19.28 4.00 19.85
N HIS A 39 -19.02 3.66 18.60
CA HIS A 39 -17.86 2.86 18.24
C HIS A 39 -16.57 3.56 18.67
N ARG A 40 -15.56 2.77 18.96
CA ARG A 40 -14.27 3.30 19.41
C ARG A 40 -13.65 4.27 18.40
N PHE A 41 -13.82 3.99 17.11
CA PHE A 41 -13.33 4.84 16.03
C PHE A 41 -14.51 5.34 15.19
N LEU A 42 -14.64 6.66 15.10
CA LEU A 42 -15.55 7.31 14.17
C LEU A 42 -14.70 7.94 13.05
N VAL A 43 -14.70 7.30 11.88
CA VAL A 43 -13.82 7.64 10.74
C VAL A 43 -14.60 8.45 9.72
N LEU A 44 -14.30 9.74 9.60
CA LEU A 44 -14.97 10.68 8.70
C LEU A 44 -14.05 11.01 7.52
N LYS A 45 -14.18 10.24 6.44
CA LYS A 45 -13.49 10.47 5.16
C LYS A 45 -14.31 11.43 4.30
N GLY A 46 -13.68 12.39 3.64
CA GLY A 46 -14.41 13.23 2.70
C GLY A 46 -13.59 14.35 2.10
N GLY A 47 -14.16 14.98 1.08
CA GLY A 47 -13.58 16.17 0.44
C GLY A 47 -13.61 17.41 1.32
N GLY A 48 -12.89 18.45 0.89
CA GLY A 48 -12.99 19.79 1.45
C GLY A 48 -14.42 20.33 1.32
N GLY A 49 -14.82 21.14 2.27
CA GLY A 49 -16.17 21.71 2.29
C GLY A 49 -17.29 20.70 2.59
N SER A 50 -17.02 19.44 2.91
CA SER A 50 -18.06 18.44 3.24
C SER A 50 -18.72 18.65 4.60
N GLY A 51 -18.10 19.42 5.50
CA GLY A 51 -18.62 19.72 6.84
C GLY A 51 -18.19 18.70 7.93
N LYS A 52 -17.30 17.75 7.63
CA LYS A 52 -16.83 16.73 8.56
C LYS A 52 -16.19 17.28 9.85
N SER A 53 -15.31 18.28 9.74
CA SER A 53 -14.63 18.89 10.90
C SER A 53 -15.61 19.72 11.76
N ILE A 54 -16.55 20.41 11.11
CA ILE A 54 -17.64 21.15 11.82
C ILE A 54 -18.51 20.17 12.62
N PHE A 55 -18.86 19.02 12.03
CA PHE A 55 -19.62 17.98 12.71
C PHE A 55 -18.82 17.36 13.86
N ALA A 56 -17.54 17.03 13.65
CA ALA A 56 -16.68 16.49 14.72
C ALA A 56 -16.65 17.43 15.93
N GLY A 57 -16.42 18.72 15.70
CA GLY A 57 -16.44 19.73 16.77
C GLY A 57 -17.78 19.80 17.52
N ARG A 58 -18.91 19.74 16.80
CA ARG A 58 -20.24 19.72 17.43
C ARG A 58 -20.50 18.48 18.24
N LYS A 59 -20.17 17.30 17.72
CA LYS A 59 -20.30 16.04 18.48
C LYS A 59 -19.47 16.08 19.76
N ILE A 60 -18.26 16.63 19.71
CA ILE A 60 -17.42 16.80 20.91
C ILE A 60 -18.08 17.75 21.91
N LEU A 61 -18.54 18.92 21.45
CA LEU A 61 -19.21 19.89 22.33
C LEU A 61 -20.46 19.31 22.97
N GLU A 62 -21.30 18.59 22.22
CA GLU A 62 -22.45 17.86 22.77
C GLU A 62 -22.05 16.91 23.88
N ARG A 63 -20.96 16.17 23.70
CA ARG A 63 -20.51 15.21 24.71
C ARG A 63 -19.94 15.90 25.94
N VAL A 64 -19.02 16.84 25.79
CA VAL A 64 -18.36 17.50 26.93
C VAL A 64 -19.32 18.37 27.74
N THR A 65 -20.44 18.83 27.18
CA THR A 65 -21.45 19.59 27.90
C THR A 65 -22.48 18.72 28.61
N ASN A 66 -22.88 17.58 28.00
CA ASN A 66 -23.89 16.67 28.55
C ASN A 66 -23.33 15.52 29.40
N GLU A 67 -22.06 15.14 29.19
CA GLU A 67 -21.36 14.07 29.90
C GLU A 67 -20.25 14.71 30.77
N PRO A 68 -20.43 14.90 32.10
CA PRO A 68 -19.49 15.63 32.94
C PRO A 68 -18.15 14.91 33.11
N GLY A 69 -17.08 15.69 33.27
CA GLY A 69 -15.74 15.16 33.55
C GLY A 69 -14.96 14.68 32.36
N HIS A 70 -15.39 15.00 31.14
CA HIS A 70 -14.61 14.69 29.95
C HIS A 70 -13.26 15.40 29.92
N ARG A 71 -12.24 14.66 29.50
CA ARG A 71 -10.93 15.19 29.14
C ARG A 71 -10.65 14.85 27.68
N TYR A 72 -11.09 15.73 26.80
CA TYR A 72 -11.03 15.50 25.34
C TYR A 72 -9.75 16.09 24.76
N LEU A 73 -9.02 15.31 23.93
CA LEU A 73 -7.79 15.73 23.29
C LEU A 73 -8.01 15.94 21.78
N VAL A 74 -7.71 17.13 21.28
CA VAL A 74 -7.72 17.46 19.85
C VAL A 74 -6.29 17.51 19.35
N VAL A 75 -5.96 16.72 18.34
CA VAL A 75 -4.60 16.61 17.80
C VAL A 75 -4.54 16.85 16.29
N ARG A 76 -3.41 17.37 15.85
CA ARG A 76 -2.95 17.43 14.47
C ARG A 76 -1.45 17.14 14.43
N LYS A 77 -0.89 16.80 13.26
CA LYS A 77 0.56 16.52 13.13
C LYS A 77 1.41 17.69 13.65
N VAL A 78 1.04 18.92 13.31
CA VAL A 78 1.80 20.14 13.65
C VAL A 78 0.97 21.06 14.54
N ALA A 79 1.50 21.41 15.74
CA ALA A 79 0.83 22.25 16.74
C ALA A 79 0.44 23.64 16.22
N LYS A 80 1.27 24.26 15.38
CA LYS A 80 1.05 25.60 14.84
C LYS A 80 -0.27 25.74 14.08
N THR A 81 -0.68 24.71 13.37
CA THR A 81 -1.90 24.72 12.54
C THR A 81 -3.18 24.50 13.36
N LEU A 82 -3.08 23.94 14.59
CA LEU A 82 -4.24 23.68 15.46
C LEU A 82 -4.97 24.94 15.88
N ARG A 83 -4.25 26.05 16.13
CA ARG A 83 -4.85 27.28 16.63
C ARG A 83 -5.84 27.89 15.65
N GLU A 84 -5.42 28.01 14.41
CA GLU A 84 -6.21 28.66 13.35
C GLU A 84 -7.33 27.76 12.81
N SER A 85 -7.16 26.43 12.93
CA SER A 85 -8.14 25.45 12.48
C SER A 85 -9.09 25.02 13.62
N CYS A 86 -8.70 24.02 14.39
CA CYS A 86 -9.59 23.37 15.36
C CYS A 86 -9.93 24.23 16.58
N PHE A 87 -8.95 24.99 17.15
CA PHE A 87 -9.19 25.74 18.35
C PHE A 87 -10.16 26.91 18.14
N GLU A 88 -9.93 27.76 17.16
CA GLU A 88 -10.82 28.88 16.86
C GLU A 88 -12.21 28.40 16.39
N GLN A 89 -12.27 27.29 15.63
CA GLN A 89 -13.52 26.67 15.24
C GLN A 89 -14.34 26.21 16.47
N LEU A 90 -13.73 25.39 17.35
CA LEU A 90 -14.40 24.87 18.54
C LEU A 90 -14.79 25.99 19.50
N LYS A 91 -13.93 26.98 19.68
CA LYS A 91 -14.21 28.17 20.49
C LYS A 91 -15.42 28.94 19.95
N LYS A 92 -15.50 29.18 18.62
CA LYS A 92 -16.65 29.84 18.00
C LYS A 92 -17.93 29.04 18.23
N GLN A 93 -17.91 27.73 18.00
CA GLN A 93 -19.07 26.85 18.22
C GLN A 93 -19.47 26.80 19.71
N ALA A 94 -18.50 26.75 20.64
CA ALA A 94 -18.79 26.76 22.07
C ALA A 94 -19.49 28.06 22.52
N TYR A 95 -19.03 29.20 22.04
CA TYR A 95 -19.71 30.48 22.34
C TYR A 95 -21.09 30.60 21.69
N GLU A 96 -21.26 30.06 20.50
CA GLU A 96 -22.52 30.15 19.75
C GLU A 96 -23.64 29.29 20.38
N TYR A 97 -23.29 28.09 20.89
CA TYR A 97 -24.30 27.12 21.33
C TYR A 97 -24.28 26.78 22.81
N TYR A 98 -23.17 27.05 23.55
CA TYR A 98 -22.96 26.60 24.92
C TYR A 98 -22.27 27.69 25.81
N ALA A 99 -22.49 28.95 25.48
CA ALA A 99 -21.83 30.08 26.17
C ALA A 99 -22.02 30.04 27.68
N ASP A 100 -23.21 29.66 28.16
CA ASP A 100 -23.59 29.55 29.56
C ASP A 100 -22.87 28.43 30.31
N GLN A 101 -22.36 27.43 29.60
CA GLN A 101 -21.65 26.25 30.13
C GLN A 101 -20.13 26.44 30.17
N ILE A 102 -19.58 27.45 29.49
CA ILE A 102 -18.16 27.73 29.47
C ILE A 102 -17.70 28.24 30.83
N ALA A 103 -16.67 27.62 31.40
CA ALA A 103 -16.00 28.11 32.58
C ALA A 103 -14.84 29.05 32.24
N PHE A 104 -13.98 28.64 31.28
CA PHE A 104 -12.83 29.44 30.91
C PHE A 104 -12.27 29.05 29.50
N ILE A 105 -11.88 30.07 28.73
CA ILE A 105 -11.10 29.93 27.49
C ILE A 105 -9.99 30.97 27.52
N PRO A 106 -8.71 30.61 27.36
CA PRO A 106 -7.58 31.54 27.38
C PRO A 106 -7.68 32.58 26.27
N LYS A 107 -7.33 33.83 26.57
CA LYS A 107 -7.29 34.96 25.65
C LYS A 107 -5.84 35.30 25.32
N GLY A 108 -5.54 35.52 24.04
CA GLY A 108 -4.23 35.96 23.57
C GLY A 108 -3.52 34.95 22.64
N LYS A 109 -2.69 35.47 21.75
CA LYS A 109 -2.02 34.64 20.68
C LYS A 109 -0.95 33.68 21.22
N GLY A 110 -0.39 33.92 22.40
CA GLY A 110 0.66 33.07 23.00
C GLY A 110 0.16 32.15 24.14
N SER A 111 -1.16 32.16 24.43
CA SER A 111 -1.72 31.36 25.54
C SER A 111 -1.86 29.88 25.12
N ASP A 112 -1.88 28.99 26.11
CA ASP A 112 -2.24 27.60 25.91
C ASP A 112 -3.63 27.46 25.26
N MET A 113 -3.80 26.43 24.47
CA MET A 113 -5.08 26.12 23.82
C MET A 113 -5.85 25.10 24.66
N TYR A 114 -6.92 25.56 25.34
CA TYR A 114 -7.87 24.67 25.99
C TYR A 114 -9.23 25.38 26.17
N ILE A 115 -10.28 24.58 26.38
CA ILE A 115 -11.64 25.07 26.71
C ILE A 115 -12.09 24.30 27.95
N ARG A 116 -12.46 24.99 29.00
CA ARG A 116 -13.01 24.40 30.25
C ARG A 116 -14.48 24.70 30.38
N PHE A 117 -15.22 23.69 30.83
CA PHE A 117 -16.66 23.77 31.09
C PHE A 117 -16.97 23.70 32.58
N LYS A 118 -18.13 24.26 32.99
CA LYS A 118 -18.57 24.31 34.37
C LYS A 118 -18.81 22.95 35.02
N ASN A 119 -19.11 21.94 34.20
CA ASN A 119 -19.32 20.54 34.65
C ASN A 119 -18.00 19.75 34.87
N GLY A 120 -16.84 20.41 34.84
CA GLY A 120 -15.52 19.81 35.03
C GLY A 120 -14.92 19.21 33.77
N SER A 121 -15.61 19.26 32.63
CA SER A 121 -15.05 18.81 31.35
C SER A 121 -14.06 19.82 30.79
N GLU A 122 -13.07 19.33 30.04
CA GLU A 122 -12.12 20.16 29.30
C GLU A 122 -11.77 19.60 27.93
N ILE A 123 -11.49 20.49 26.98
CA ILE A 123 -10.92 20.16 25.67
C ILE A 123 -9.51 20.71 25.62
N LEU A 124 -8.54 19.84 25.36
CA LEU A 124 -7.12 20.11 25.25
C LEU A 124 -6.65 20.02 23.81
N PHE A 125 -5.62 20.79 23.45
CA PHE A 125 -5.09 20.81 22.08
C PHE A 125 -3.58 20.59 22.11
N ALA A 126 -3.08 19.63 21.32
CA ALA A 126 -1.66 19.34 21.21
C ALA A 126 -1.27 18.92 19.79
N GLY A 127 -0.10 19.37 19.32
CA GLY A 127 0.52 18.81 18.12
C GLY A 127 1.29 17.53 18.45
N LEU A 128 1.42 16.64 17.48
CA LEU A 128 2.25 15.43 17.65
C LEU A 128 3.75 15.72 17.55
N ASP A 129 4.13 16.88 17.04
CA ASP A 129 5.48 17.43 17.06
C ASP A 129 5.96 17.85 18.47
N ASP A 130 5.04 18.01 19.43
CA ASP A 130 5.33 18.27 20.85
C ASP A 130 5.11 17.02 21.72
N VAL A 131 6.04 16.07 21.60
CA VAL A 131 5.99 14.77 22.30
C VAL A 131 5.97 14.93 23.82
N GLU A 132 6.65 15.92 24.38
CA GLU A 132 6.69 16.15 25.83
C GLU A 132 5.32 16.59 26.36
N LYS A 133 4.65 17.50 25.66
CA LYS A 133 3.29 17.91 26.02
C LYS A 133 2.31 16.75 25.96
N LEU A 134 2.41 15.89 24.94
CA LEU A 134 1.58 14.70 24.85
C LEU A 134 1.80 13.71 25.99
N LYS A 135 3.06 13.53 26.44
CA LYS A 135 3.37 12.65 27.58
C LYS A 135 2.76 13.12 28.89
N SER A 136 2.59 14.43 29.07
CA SER A 136 2.01 15.03 30.28
C SER A 136 0.48 14.94 30.36
N ILE A 137 -0.21 14.61 29.26
CA ILE A 137 -1.67 14.50 29.21
C ILE A 137 -2.08 13.07 29.56
N PHE A 138 -2.85 12.89 30.62
CA PHE A 138 -3.36 11.61 31.14
C PHE A 138 -4.89 11.65 31.26
N ASP A 139 -5.50 10.49 31.52
CA ASP A 139 -6.96 10.32 31.69
C ASP A 139 -7.79 10.86 30.53
N ILE A 140 -7.33 10.62 29.29
CA ILE A 140 -8.02 11.05 28.08
C ILE A 140 -9.27 10.20 27.87
N THR A 141 -10.42 10.85 27.73
CA THR A 141 -11.73 10.21 27.53
C THR A 141 -12.23 10.24 26.09
N GLY A 142 -11.63 11.09 25.24
CA GLY A 142 -11.91 11.16 23.82
C GLY A 142 -10.78 11.84 23.07
N ILE A 143 -10.61 11.48 21.80
CA ILE A 143 -9.59 12.07 20.93
C ILE A 143 -10.22 12.49 19.62
N TRP A 144 -9.86 13.66 19.11
CA TRP A 144 -10.13 14.03 17.72
C TRP A 144 -8.83 14.26 16.98
N ILE A 145 -8.59 13.47 15.94
CA ILE A 145 -7.47 13.62 15.04
C ILE A 145 -7.97 14.36 13.80
N GLU A 146 -7.60 15.63 13.66
CA GLU A 146 -7.88 16.42 12.47
C GLU A 146 -6.76 16.26 11.45
N GLU A 147 -7.12 16.14 10.18
CA GLU A 147 -6.23 15.81 9.07
C GLU A 147 -5.43 14.51 9.35
N ALA A 148 -6.15 13.43 9.72
CA ALA A 148 -5.54 12.15 10.09
C ALA A 148 -4.64 11.55 8.98
N SER A 149 -4.79 12.00 7.74
CA SER A 149 -3.89 11.67 6.63
C SER A 149 -2.47 12.26 6.74
N GLU A 150 -2.24 13.18 7.68
CA GLU A 150 -0.90 13.68 7.98
C GLU A 150 -0.12 12.74 8.94
N LEU A 151 -0.80 11.80 9.60
CA LEU A 151 -0.23 10.92 10.63
C LEU A 151 0.26 9.61 10.05
N GLU A 152 1.32 9.09 10.65
CA GLU A 152 1.76 7.71 10.46
C GLU A 152 0.93 6.74 11.32
N GLU A 153 0.87 5.46 10.95
CA GLU A 153 0.13 4.45 11.73
C GLU A 153 0.69 4.30 13.15
N GLY A 154 2.00 4.51 13.34
CA GLY A 154 2.65 4.53 14.64
C GLY A 154 2.11 5.62 15.56
N ASP A 155 1.89 6.84 15.03
CA ASP A 155 1.31 7.96 15.77
C ASP A 155 -0.11 7.63 16.25
N PHE A 156 -0.92 7.07 15.34
CA PHE A 156 -2.28 6.64 15.66
C PHE A 156 -2.30 5.57 16.76
N ASN A 157 -1.45 4.54 16.67
CA ASN A 157 -1.39 3.48 17.67
C ASN A 157 -0.99 4.01 19.04
N GLN A 158 -0.09 5.00 19.13
CA GLN A 158 0.27 5.66 20.37
C GLN A 158 -0.92 6.40 21.00
N LEU A 159 -1.76 7.05 20.19
CA LEU A 159 -2.98 7.72 20.66
C LEU A 159 -4.05 6.71 21.10
N ASP A 160 -4.22 5.59 20.37
CA ASP A 160 -5.18 4.55 20.73
C ASP A 160 -4.86 3.91 22.09
N ILE A 161 -3.58 3.65 22.38
CA ILE A 161 -3.12 3.14 23.70
C ILE A 161 -3.42 4.14 24.83
N ARG A 162 -3.39 5.45 24.57
CA ARG A 162 -3.65 6.49 25.58
C ARG A 162 -5.14 6.67 25.91
N LEU A 163 -6.02 6.27 24.99
CA LEU A 163 -7.46 6.35 25.19
C LEU A 163 -7.96 5.17 26.05
N ARG A 164 -7.65 5.21 27.36
CA ARG A 164 -7.89 4.12 28.32
C ARG A 164 -8.37 4.59 29.72
N ALA A 165 -8.90 5.81 29.83
CA ALA A 165 -9.40 6.31 31.10
C ALA A 165 -10.55 5.46 31.64
N GLU A 166 -10.64 5.32 32.96
CA GLU A 166 -11.87 4.84 33.60
C GLU A 166 -12.89 5.97 33.58
N PHE A 167 -13.97 5.79 32.82
CA PHE A 167 -14.93 6.83 32.58
C PHE A 167 -16.35 6.22 32.43
N PRO A 168 -17.41 6.84 33.02
CA PRO A 168 -18.74 6.26 33.01
C PRO A 168 -19.41 6.26 31.63
N PHE A 169 -18.87 7.00 30.67
CA PHE A 169 -19.36 7.06 29.31
C PHE A 169 -18.37 6.37 28.34
N TYR A 170 -18.76 6.22 27.06
CA TYR A 170 -17.91 5.55 26.07
C TYR A 170 -16.68 6.40 25.68
N LEU A 171 -15.57 5.71 25.45
CA LEU A 171 -14.36 6.30 24.92
C LEU A 171 -14.38 6.24 23.38
N GLN A 172 -14.12 7.37 22.72
CA GLN A 172 -14.16 7.44 21.25
C GLN A 172 -13.03 8.27 20.67
N MET A 173 -12.48 7.82 19.57
CA MET A 173 -11.57 8.56 18.70
C MET A 173 -12.28 8.92 17.41
N ILE A 174 -12.31 10.22 17.09
CA ILE A 174 -12.86 10.75 15.83
C ILE A 174 -11.68 11.07 14.92
N LEU A 175 -11.73 10.58 13.68
CA LEU A 175 -10.73 10.86 12.65
C LEU A 175 -11.39 11.63 11.51
N THR A 176 -10.85 12.79 11.16
CA THR A 176 -11.29 13.59 10.02
C THR A 176 -10.14 13.74 9.03
N PHE A 177 -10.35 13.46 7.74
CA PHE A 177 -9.30 13.56 6.74
C PHE A 177 -9.82 13.61 5.30
N ASN A 178 -8.96 14.09 4.41
CA ASN A 178 -9.09 13.94 2.97
C ASN A 178 -8.27 12.71 2.52
N PRO A 179 -8.79 11.85 1.64
CA PRO A 179 -8.12 10.60 1.24
C PRO A 179 -7.03 10.85 0.18
N ILE A 180 -5.88 11.37 0.59
CA ILE A 180 -4.81 11.84 -0.30
C ILE A 180 -4.13 10.70 -1.07
N SER A 181 -3.98 9.51 -0.46
CA SER A 181 -3.30 8.38 -1.11
C SER A 181 -4.04 7.07 -0.90
N ILE A 182 -4.20 6.31 -1.98
CA ILE A 182 -4.81 4.97 -1.96
C ILE A 182 -3.97 3.95 -1.17
N THR A 183 -2.67 4.20 -0.98
CA THR A 183 -1.77 3.32 -0.22
C THR A 183 -1.68 3.68 1.26
N HIS A 184 -2.38 4.74 1.68
CA HIS A 184 -2.32 5.21 3.05
C HIS A 184 -2.84 4.17 4.05
N TRP A 185 -2.22 4.06 5.25
CA TRP A 185 -2.60 3.11 6.30
C TRP A 185 -4.07 3.20 6.73
N LEU A 186 -4.67 4.41 6.67
CA LEU A 186 -6.10 4.63 6.95
C LEU A 186 -6.98 3.80 6.02
N LYS A 187 -6.64 3.73 4.71
CA LYS A 187 -7.39 2.92 3.75
C LYS A 187 -7.29 1.45 4.12
N LYS A 188 -6.08 0.95 4.30
CA LYS A 188 -5.83 -0.47 4.64
C LYS A 188 -6.60 -0.87 5.91
N ARG A 189 -6.51 -0.08 6.98
CA ARG A 189 -7.08 -0.40 8.29
C ARG A 189 -8.61 -0.32 8.32
N PHE A 190 -9.19 0.77 7.85
CA PHE A 190 -10.61 1.07 8.05
C PHE A 190 -11.50 0.74 6.86
N PHE A 191 -10.96 0.70 5.64
CA PHE A 191 -11.74 0.48 4.42
C PHE A 191 -11.51 -0.91 3.83
N ASP A 192 -10.28 -1.41 3.80
CA ASP A 192 -9.95 -2.72 3.24
C ASP A 192 -10.17 -3.83 4.30
N THR A 193 -9.54 -3.70 5.48
CA THR A 193 -9.64 -4.70 6.58
C THR A 193 -10.95 -4.59 7.37
N LYS A 194 -11.58 -3.39 7.39
CA LYS A 194 -12.83 -3.10 8.09
C LYS A 194 -12.75 -3.42 9.59
N ASP A 195 -11.96 -2.63 10.35
CA ASP A 195 -11.87 -2.77 11.82
C ASP A 195 -13.29 -2.78 12.43
N PRO A 196 -13.72 -3.86 13.11
CA PRO A 196 -15.09 -4.00 13.63
C PRO A 196 -15.42 -2.99 14.72
N ARG A 197 -14.41 -2.29 15.28
CA ARG A 197 -14.58 -1.23 16.27
C ARG A 197 -14.83 0.13 15.64
N ALA A 198 -14.90 0.23 14.31
CA ALA A 198 -14.99 1.49 13.57
C ALA A 198 -16.32 1.65 12.86
N THR A 199 -16.87 2.86 12.93
CA THR A 199 -17.87 3.36 11.96
C THR A 199 -17.15 4.23 10.95
N VAL A 200 -17.31 3.90 9.68
CA VAL A 200 -16.75 4.67 8.56
C VAL A 200 -17.86 5.44 7.86
N HIS A 201 -17.62 6.74 7.66
CA HIS A 201 -18.55 7.64 6.99
C HIS A 201 -17.85 8.41 5.88
N GLU A 202 -18.50 8.50 4.74
CA GLU A 202 -18.02 9.22 3.57
C GLU A 202 -18.92 10.40 3.24
N SER A 203 -18.31 11.57 2.96
CA SER A 203 -19.03 12.80 2.63
C SER A 203 -18.29 13.66 1.60
N THR A 204 -19.06 14.44 0.85
CA THR A 204 -18.55 15.36 -0.17
C THR A 204 -19.11 16.77 0.07
N TYR A 205 -18.60 17.75 -0.63
CA TYR A 205 -19.18 19.11 -0.61
C TYR A 205 -20.65 19.13 -1.02
N LYS A 206 -21.12 18.15 -1.81
CA LYS A 206 -22.52 18.04 -2.27
C LYS A 206 -23.47 17.73 -1.11
N ASP A 207 -22.97 17.07 -0.06
CA ASP A 207 -23.73 16.74 1.14
C ASP A 207 -23.86 17.96 2.09
N ASN A 208 -23.10 19.04 1.83
CA ASN A 208 -23.06 20.21 2.70
C ASN A 208 -24.02 21.32 2.25
N ARG A 209 -25.13 21.43 2.93
CA ARG A 209 -26.14 22.49 2.67
C ARG A 209 -25.72 23.89 3.13
N PHE A 210 -24.69 24.00 3.97
CA PHE A 210 -24.19 25.27 4.48
C PHE A 210 -23.09 25.89 3.62
N LEU A 211 -22.69 25.19 2.56
CA LEU A 211 -21.69 25.69 1.63
C LEU A 211 -22.30 26.83 0.80
N THR A 212 -21.60 27.96 0.72
CA THR A 212 -22.04 29.07 -0.10
C THR A 212 -22.01 28.72 -1.60
N PRO A 213 -22.85 29.37 -2.43
CA PRO A 213 -22.83 29.16 -3.89
C PRO A 213 -21.45 29.39 -4.48
N GLU A 214 -20.75 30.46 -4.05
CA GLU A 214 -19.41 30.81 -4.52
C GLU A 214 -18.36 29.72 -4.18
N ALA A 215 -18.41 29.21 -2.97
CA ALA A 215 -17.52 28.11 -2.56
C ALA A 215 -17.79 26.83 -3.35
N ARG A 216 -19.07 26.56 -3.68
CA ARG A 216 -19.45 25.43 -4.54
C ARG A 216 -18.91 25.59 -5.96
N ILE A 217 -19.09 26.77 -6.57
CA ILE A 217 -18.56 27.08 -7.91
C ILE A 217 -17.03 26.87 -7.92
N THR A 218 -16.33 27.38 -6.91
CA THR A 218 -14.88 27.22 -6.80
C THR A 218 -14.46 25.75 -6.77
N LEU A 219 -15.15 24.90 -5.99
CA LEU A 219 -14.85 23.47 -5.94
C LEU A 219 -15.17 22.77 -7.28
N GLU A 220 -16.25 23.15 -7.94
CA GLU A 220 -16.64 22.57 -9.23
C GLU A 220 -15.70 22.97 -10.39
N ALA A 221 -15.10 24.16 -10.33
CA ALA A 221 -14.13 24.61 -11.33
C ALA A 221 -12.86 23.72 -11.38
N PHE A 222 -12.48 23.07 -10.28
CA PHE A 222 -11.36 22.13 -10.28
C PHE A 222 -11.59 20.91 -11.19
N ARG A 223 -12.83 20.58 -11.51
CA ARG A 223 -13.15 19.48 -12.43
C ARG A 223 -12.48 19.65 -13.81
N GLU A 224 -12.30 20.88 -14.26
CA GLU A 224 -11.72 21.20 -15.58
C GLU A 224 -10.24 21.58 -15.49
N THR A 225 -9.80 22.11 -14.35
CA THR A 225 -8.44 22.64 -14.18
C THR A 225 -7.48 21.67 -13.52
N ASP A 226 -7.97 20.83 -12.59
CA ASP A 226 -7.19 19.85 -11.85
C ASP A 226 -8.07 18.65 -11.44
N GLU A 227 -8.16 17.65 -12.32
CA GLU A 227 -8.99 16.45 -12.09
C GLU A 227 -8.58 15.71 -10.81
N TYR A 228 -7.27 15.63 -10.50
CA TYR A 228 -6.79 14.99 -9.27
C TYR A 228 -7.28 15.71 -8.01
N TYR A 229 -7.11 17.05 -7.98
CA TYR A 229 -7.60 17.87 -6.89
C TYR A 229 -9.11 17.73 -6.71
N TYR A 230 -9.85 17.73 -7.82
CA TYR A 230 -11.31 17.54 -7.78
C TYR A 230 -11.71 16.18 -7.21
N MET A 231 -11.07 15.10 -7.65
CA MET A 231 -11.35 13.73 -7.17
C MET A 231 -11.07 13.59 -5.67
N VAL A 232 -9.89 14.01 -5.21
CA VAL A 232 -9.43 13.84 -3.82
C VAL A 232 -10.06 14.88 -2.90
N TYR A 233 -9.86 16.16 -3.22
CA TYR A 233 -10.21 17.25 -2.30
C TYR A 233 -11.65 17.73 -2.43
N CYS A 234 -12.34 17.47 -3.53
CA CYS A 234 -13.75 17.82 -3.67
C CYS A 234 -14.67 16.61 -3.48
N LEU A 235 -14.39 15.49 -4.14
CA LEU A 235 -15.23 14.28 -4.07
C LEU A 235 -14.85 13.31 -2.95
N GLY A 236 -13.71 13.51 -2.27
CA GLY A 236 -13.25 12.62 -1.21
C GLY A 236 -12.94 11.20 -1.69
N GLN A 237 -12.53 11.04 -2.93
CA GLN A 237 -12.06 9.78 -3.48
C GLN A 237 -10.59 9.58 -3.13
N TRP A 238 -10.17 8.33 -2.99
CA TRP A 238 -8.77 8.03 -2.71
C TRP A 238 -7.89 8.50 -3.86
N GLY A 239 -6.90 9.32 -3.50
CA GLY A 239 -6.01 9.95 -4.46
C GLY A 239 -4.99 8.98 -5.02
N VAL A 240 -4.69 9.18 -6.31
CA VAL A 240 -3.54 8.61 -6.99
C VAL A 240 -2.68 9.80 -7.38
N THR A 241 -1.44 9.86 -6.89
CA THR A 241 -0.59 11.05 -7.07
C THR A 241 -0.39 11.38 -8.54
N GLY A 242 -0.60 12.63 -8.94
CA GLY A 242 -0.51 13.08 -10.34
C GLY A 242 0.91 13.08 -10.94
N LYS A 243 1.93 12.69 -10.17
CA LYS A 243 3.34 12.55 -10.60
C LYS A 243 3.74 11.10 -10.88
N THR A 244 2.77 10.17 -10.97
CA THR A 244 3.08 8.76 -11.25
C THR A 244 3.72 8.58 -12.63
N VAL A 245 4.66 7.66 -12.70
CA VAL A 245 5.33 7.27 -13.95
C VAL A 245 4.34 6.59 -14.89
N PHE A 246 3.42 5.81 -14.33
CA PHE A 246 2.34 5.11 -15.05
C PHE A 246 1.07 5.96 -15.08
N ASN A 247 0.15 5.66 -16.02
CA ASN A 247 -1.15 6.32 -16.07
C ASN A 247 -1.99 5.93 -14.84
N GLY A 248 -2.01 6.80 -13.82
CA GLY A 248 -2.67 6.53 -12.55
C GLY A 248 -4.15 6.17 -12.67
N LYS A 249 -4.88 6.76 -13.62
CA LYS A 249 -6.30 6.44 -13.88
C LYS A 249 -6.45 5.01 -14.39
N ALA A 250 -5.67 4.63 -15.40
CA ALA A 250 -5.71 3.29 -15.97
C ALA A 250 -5.30 2.22 -14.93
N VAL A 251 -4.30 2.53 -14.09
CA VAL A 251 -3.87 1.64 -13.00
C VAL A 251 -4.98 1.50 -11.95
N ALA A 252 -5.63 2.58 -11.53
CA ALA A 252 -6.71 2.55 -10.54
C ALA A 252 -7.96 1.80 -11.04
N GLU A 253 -8.33 2.00 -12.32
CA GLU A 253 -9.41 1.24 -12.95
C GLU A 253 -9.08 -0.26 -12.99
N ARG A 254 -7.83 -0.62 -13.37
CA ARG A 254 -7.37 -2.00 -13.37
C ARG A 254 -7.34 -2.60 -11.98
N LEU A 255 -6.87 -1.87 -10.97
CA LEU A 255 -6.87 -2.29 -9.57
C LEU A 255 -8.29 -2.63 -9.09
N THR A 256 -9.27 -1.75 -9.36
CA THR A 256 -10.68 -2.00 -9.04
C THR A 256 -11.22 -3.27 -9.69
N TYR A 257 -10.78 -3.55 -10.92
CA TYR A 257 -11.16 -4.77 -11.64
C TYR A 257 -10.56 -6.03 -11.00
N VAL A 258 -9.25 -6.04 -10.72
CA VAL A 258 -8.58 -7.24 -10.18
C VAL A 258 -9.02 -7.55 -8.75
N GLU A 259 -9.33 -6.54 -7.92
CA GLU A 259 -9.88 -6.73 -6.58
C GLU A 259 -11.25 -7.45 -6.59
N LYS A 260 -12.02 -7.32 -7.65
CA LYS A 260 -13.30 -8.03 -7.84
C LYS A 260 -13.11 -9.45 -8.37
N GLN A 261 -12.09 -9.67 -9.20
CA GLN A 261 -11.85 -10.99 -9.81
C GLN A 261 -11.15 -11.97 -8.86
N GLY A 262 -10.28 -11.45 -7.98
CA GLY A 262 -9.45 -12.27 -7.11
C GLY A 262 -8.38 -13.07 -7.86
N TRP A 263 -7.88 -14.09 -7.21
CA TRP A 263 -6.85 -15.01 -7.72
C TRP A 263 -7.41 -16.43 -7.92
N ARG A 264 -6.71 -17.26 -8.69
CA ARG A 264 -7.12 -18.65 -8.97
C ARG A 264 -6.68 -19.61 -7.87
N LYS A 265 -5.37 -19.52 -7.48
CA LYS A 265 -4.77 -20.29 -6.39
C LYS A 265 -3.78 -19.43 -5.63
N ARG A 266 -3.60 -19.72 -4.37
CA ARG A 266 -2.57 -19.14 -3.54
C ARG A 266 -1.92 -20.21 -2.67
N GLY A 267 -0.59 -20.15 -2.50
CA GLY A 267 0.14 -21.17 -1.77
C GLY A 267 1.65 -20.98 -1.87
N TYR A 268 2.37 -22.10 -1.86
CA TYR A 268 3.82 -22.16 -1.98
C TYR A 268 4.26 -23.50 -2.58
N PHE A 269 5.54 -23.60 -2.92
CA PHE A 269 6.12 -24.86 -3.36
C PHE A 269 6.83 -25.54 -2.17
N ALA A 270 6.29 -26.68 -1.73
CA ALA A 270 7.00 -27.57 -0.83
C ALA A 270 8.04 -28.35 -1.62
N TYR A 271 9.22 -28.52 -1.05
CA TYR A 271 10.33 -29.23 -1.69
C TYR A 271 11.15 -30.05 -0.69
N THR A 272 11.78 -31.10 -1.18
CA THR A 272 12.75 -31.92 -0.45
C THR A 272 14.12 -31.77 -1.09
N LEU A 273 15.15 -31.55 -0.27
CA LEU A 273 16.52 -31.46 -0.76
C LEU A 273 17.13 -32.86 -0.90
N SER A 274 18.03 -33.00 -1.87
CA SER A 274 18.92 -34.16 -1.99
C SER A 274 19.93 -34.17 -0.84
N PRO A 275 20.65 -35.31 -0.59
CA PRO A 275 21.63 -35.41 0.49
C PRO A 275 22.81 -34.42 0.43
N ASP A 276 22.96 -33.71 -0.67
CA ASP A 276 23.97 -32.67 -0.87
C ASP A 276 23.52 -31.28 -0.37
N ASP A 277 22.29 -31.16 0.11
CA ASP A 277 21.63 -29.89 0.52
C ASP A 277 21.56 -28.79 -0.53
N ILE A 278 21.86 -29.12 -1.79
CA ILE A 278 21.86 -28.19 -2.92
C ILE A 278 20.68 -28.48 -3.85
N HIS A 279 20.61 -29.70 -4.36
CA HIS A 279 19.61 -30.06 -5.39
C HIS A 279 18.24 -30.35 -4.75
N ILE A 280 17.18 -29.96 -5.46
CA ILE A 280 15.80 -30.31 -5.12
C ILE A 280 15.51 -31.69 -5.74
N SER A 281 15.24 -32.69 -4.90
CA SER A 281 14.89 -34.05 -5.33
C SER A 281 13.44 -34.17 -5.75
N GLU A 282 12.54 -33.55 -4.96
CA GLU A 282 11.10 -33.54 -5.20
C GLU A 282 10.51 -32.19 -4.85
N TRP A 283 9.46 -31.78 -5.52
CA TRP A 283 8.69 -30.60 -5.18
C TRP A 283 7.24 -30.75 -5.64
N HIS A 284 6.32 -30.06 -4.94
CA HIS A 284 4.90 -30.00 -5.26
C HIS A 284 4.27 -28.70 -4.77
N TRP A 285 3.11 -28.36 -5.32
CA TRP A 285 2.34 -27.21 -4.90
C TRP A 285 1.54 -27.54 -3.63
N GLU A 286 1.53 -26.63 -2.66
CA GLU A 286 0.65 -26.65 -1.49
C GLU A 286 -0.22 -25.39 -1.45
N ASP A 287 -1.54 -25.59 -1.26
CA ASP A 287 -2.49 -24.50 -1.11
C ASP A 287 -2.40 -23.89 0.29
N ASP A 288 -2.26 -22.56 0.36
CA ASP A 288 -2.25 -21.77 1.59
C ASP A 288 -2.82 -20.38 1.30
N GLU A 289 -3.94 -20.01 1.94
CA GLU A 289 -4.58 -18.71 1.77
C GLU A 289 -3.66 -17.53 2.09
N ASN A 290 -2.63 -17.73 2.91
CA ASN A 290 -1.61 -16.74 3.24
C ASN A 290 -0.29 -16.96 2.52
N GLY A 291 -0.23 -17.95 1.63
CA GLY A 291 1.00 -18.31 0.91
C GLY A 291 1.57 -17.15 0.09
N PRO A 292 2.89 -17.19 -0.16
CA PRO A 292 3.62 -16.10 -0.84
C PRO A 292 3.46 -16.09 -2.36
N VAL A 293 2.94 -17.17 -2.95
CA VAL A 293 2.79 -17.33 -4.40
C VAL A 293 1.32 -17.23 -4.76
N ILE A 294 0.98 -16.34 -5.70
CA ILE A 294 -0.38 -16.11 -6.20
C ILE A 294 -0.44 -16.47 -7.67
N LEU A 295 -1.27 -17.46 -8.03
CA LEU A 295 -1.52 -17.87 -9.40
C LEU A 295 -2.80 -17.22 -9.94
N TYR A 296 -2.67 -16.53 -11.07
CA TYR A 296 -3.79 -15.99 -11.86
C TYR A 296 -4.16 -16.88 -13.03
N ALA A 297 -3.22 -17.67 -13.52
CA ALA A 297 -3.45 -18.69 -14.54
C ALA A 297 -2.49 -19.88 -14.37
N GLU A 298 -3.00 -21.08 -14.60
CA GLU A 298 -2.19 -22.30 -14.64
C GLU A 298 -1.30 -22.34 -15.90
N PRO A 299 -0.14 -23.02 -15.84
CA PRO A 299 0.67 -23.22 -17.03
C PRO A 299 -0.07 -24.06 -18.08
N THR A 300 0.09 -23.70 -19.34
CA THR A 300 -0.38 -24.48 -20.48
C THR A 300 0.81 -25.24 -21.04
N GLU A 301 0.66 -26.51 -21.27
CA GLU A 301 1.73 -27.39 -21.82
C GLU A 301 2.31 -26.82 -23.12
N GLY A 302 3.63 -26.83 -23.25
CA GLY A 302 4.35 -26.33 -24.42
C GLY A 302 4.37 -24.81 -24.57
N ARG A 303 3.72 -24.05 -23.68
CA ARG A 303 3.70 -22.58 -23.73
C ARG A 303 4.95 -22.01 -23.07
N PRO A 304 5.65 -21.06 -23.71
CA PRO A 304 6.83 -20.43 -23.11
C PRO A 304 6.44 -19.37 -22.08
N TYR A 305 7.17 -19.36 -20.95
CA TYR A 305 7.02 -18.39 -19.88
C TYR A 305 8.35 -17.72 -19.54
N VAL A 306 8.30 -16.54 -18.95
CA VAL A 306 9.47 -15.84 -18.41
C VAL A 306 9.20 -15.42 -16.97
N VAL A 307 10.25 -15.39 -16.17
CA VAL A 307 10.19 -14.92 -14.78
C VAL A 307 11.25 -13.84 -14.58
N GLY A 308 10.79 -12.65 -14.22
CA GLY A 308 11.66 -11.58 -13.72
C GLY A 308 11.69 -11.61 -12.21
N GLY A 309 12.86 -11.48 -11.63
CA GLY A 309 13.06 -11.49 -10.18
C GLY A 309 13.76 -10.23 -9.69
N ASP A 310 13.31 -9.73 -8.56
CA ASP A 310 13.97 -8.66 -7.81
C ASP A 310 14.39 -9.17 -6.43
N THR A 311 15.57 -8.74 -5.97
CA THR A 311 16.17 -9.22 -4.71
C THR A 311 16.16 -8.12 -3.67
N ALA A 312 15.68 -8.48 -2.46
CA ALA A 312 15.68 -7.57 -1.33
C ALA A 312 17.11 -7.20 -0.87
N GLY A 313 17.30 -5.92 -0.55
CA GLY A 313 18.51 -5.43 0.13
C GLY A 313 18.42 -5.67 1.66
N ASP A 314 18.43 -4.63 2.45
CA ASP A 314 18.59 -4.64 3.93
C ASP A 314 17.41 -5.20 4.76
N GLY A 315 16.75 -6.27 4.35
CA GLY A 315 15.74 -6.98 5.17
C GLY A 315 14.39 -6.26 5.34
N SER A 316 14.21 -5.06 4.79
CA SER A 316 12.95 -4.32 4.77
C SER A 316 12.14 -4.55 3.49
N ASN A 317 12.78 -4.88 2.38
CA ASN A 317 12.21 -5.08 1.07
C ASN A 317 11.72 -6.52 0.85
N TYR A 318 10.99 -6.74 -0.24
CA TYR A 318 10.48 -8.05 -0.60
C TYR A 318 11.34 -8.69 -1.70
N PHE A 319 11.53 -10.00 -1.59
CA PHE A 319 11.94 -10.83 -2.72
C PHE A 319 10.73 -11.08 -3.61
N VAL A 320 10.84 -10.75 -4.88
CA VAL A 320 9.73 -10.81 -5.83
C VAL A 320 10.09 -11.66 -7.06
N GLY A 321 9.12 -12.45 -7.53
CA GLY A 321 9.15 -13.13 -8.81
C GLY A 321 7.88 -12.83 -9.61
N GLN A 322 8.03 -12.32 -10.85
CA GLN A 322 6.93 -11.97 -11.74
C GLN A 322 6.92 -12.92 -12.93
N VAL A 323 5.86 -13.72 -13.09
CA VAL A 323 5.73 -14.68 -14.20
C VAL A 323 4.85 -14.12 -15.31
N LEU A 324 5.37 -14.09 -16.52
CA LEU A 324 4.64 -13.69 -17.71
C LEU A 324 4.50 -14.84 -18.71
N ASP A 325 3.33 -14.98 -19.27
CA ASP A 325 3.13 -15.71 -20.52
C ASP A 325 3.89 -15.01 -21.64
N ASN A 326 4.87 -15.68 -22.23
CA ASN A 326 5.75 -15.04 -23.20
C ASN A 326 5.07 -14.72 -24.54
N ILE A 327 3.95 -15.37 -24.87
CA ILE A 327 3.20 -15.08 -26.09
C ILE A 327 2.39 -13.80 -25.94
N THR A 328 1.63 -13.70 -24.85
CA THR A 328 0.68 -12.59 -24.64
C THR A 328 1.24 -11.42 -23.83
N GLY A 329 2.34 -11.62 -23.08
CA GLY A 329 2.84 -10.66 -22.10
C GLY A 329 1.97 -10.54 -20.85
N ARG A 330 1.00 -11.43 -20.66
CA ARG A 330 0.10 -11.38 -19.52
C ARG A 330 0.77 -11.92 -18.25
N GLN A 331 0.62 -11.21 -17.15
CA GLN A 331 1.04 -11.66 -15.82
C GLN A 331 0.17 -12.86 -15.40
N VAL A 332 0.79 -14.00 -15.11
CA VAL A 332 0.11 -15.24 -14.75
C VAL A 332 0.36 -15.69 -13.32
N CYS A 333 1.44 -15.23 -12.70
CA CYS A 333 1.76 -15.56 -11.32
C CYS A 333 2.68 -14.50 -10.70
N VAL A 334 2.60 -14.34 -9.39
CA VAL A 334 3.51 -13.51 -8.61
C VAL A 334 3.92 -14.24 -7.35
N LEU A 335 5.22 -14.27 -7.08
CA LEU A 335 5.82 -14.62 -5.80
C LEU A 335 6.25 -13.34 -5.10
N ARG A 336 5.86 -13.14 -3.84
CA ARG A 336 6.26 -11.98 -3.05
C ARG A 336 6.35 -12.33 -1.57
N HIS A 337 7.55 -12.29 -1.01
CA HIS A 337 7.77 -12.59 0.42
C HIS A 337 9.10 -12.00 0.92
N ARG A 338 9.23 -11.92 2.25
CA ARG A 338 10.49 -11.61 2.91
C ARG A 338 11.23 -12.92 3.24
N TYR A 339 11.84 -13.48 2.24
CA TYR A 339 12.65 -14.70 2.34
C TYR A 339 14.08 -14.40 2.74
N ASP A 340 14.84 -15.47 3.09
CA ASP A 340 16.28 -15.52 2.87
C ASP A 340 16.58 -15.86 1.39
N GLU A 341 17.82 -15.65 0.98
CA GLU A 341 18.25 -15.85 -0.41
C GLU A 341 18.15 -17.29 -0.88
N ASP A 342 18.39 -18.24 0.03
CA ASP A 342 18.30 -19.68 -0.25
C ASP A 342 16.87 -20.11 -0.55
N THR A 343 15.96 -19.73 0.33
CA THR A 343 14.53 -20.04 0.19
C THR A 343 13.96 -19.38 -1.04
N TYR A 344 14.34 -18.13 -1.31
CA TYR A 344 13.93 -17.45 -2.53
C TYR A 344 14.40 -18.17 -3.79
N ALA A 345 15.69 -18.54 -3.88
CA ALA A 345 16.23 -19.25 -5.03
C ALA A 345 15.53 -20.60 -5.26
N ARG A 346 15.24 -21.34 -4.18
CA ARG A 346 14.54 -22.63 -4.26
C ARG A 346 13.08 -22.48 -4.69
N GLN A 347 12.38 -21.46 -4.15
CA GLN A 347 11.01 -21.13 -4.61
C GLN A 347 11.00 -20.71 -6.08
N MET A 348 11.96 -19.91 -6.53
CA MET A 348 12.11 -19.49 -7.93
C MET A 348 12.45 -20.68 -8.84
N TYR A 349 13.26 -21.65 -8.36
CA TYR A 349 13.50 -22.89 -9.07
C TYR A 349 12.18 -23.65 -9.32
N CYS A 350 11.42 -23.92 -8.27
CA CYS A 350 10.15 -24.63 -8.37
C CYS A 350 9.14 -23.85 -9.24
N LEU A 351 9.05 -22.54 -9.09
CA LEU A 351 8.18 -21.67 -9.86
C LEU A 351 8.50 -21.73 -11.37
N GLY A 352 9.77 -21.63 -11.71
CA GLY A 352 10.20 -21.71 -13.09
C GLY A 352 9.98 -23.10 -13.71
N ARG A 353 10.20 -24.16 -12.94
CA ARG A 353 9.91 -25.55 -13.34
C ARG A 353 8.41 -25.76 -13.55
N TYR A 354 7.58 -25.22 -12.66
CA TYR A 354 6.12 -25.27 -12.76
C TYR A 354 5.62 -24.61 -14.05
N TYR A 355 6.20 -23.49 -14.45
CA TYR A 355 5.87 -22.79 -15.69
C TYR A 355 6.74 -23.22 -16.89
N ASN A 356 6.83 -24.54 -17.15
CA ASN A 356 7.44 -25.15 -18.32
C ASN A 356 8.92 -24.77 -18.55
N ASP A 357 9.72 -24.77 -17.49
CA ASP A 357 11.11 -24.32 -17.54
C ASP A 357 11.24 -22.87 -18.08
N ALA A 358 10.54 -21.98 -17.42
CA ALA A 358 10.53 -20.56 -17.76
C ALA A 358 11.93 -19.96 -17.77
N LEU A 359 12.20 -19.00 -18.65
CA LEU A 359 13.44 -18.22 -18.58
C LEU A 359 13.47 -17.39 -17.30
N LEU A 360 14.46 -17.60 -16.42
CA LEU A 360 14.64 -16.85 -15.18
C LEU A 360 15.68 -15.74 -15.32
N GLY A 361 15.27 -14.48 -15.09
CA GLY A 361 16.16 -13.33 -15.00
C GLY A 361 16.00 -12.63 -13.67
N ILE A 362 16.89 -12.90 -12.72
CA ILE A 362 16.89 -12.32 -11.39
C ILE A 362 17.90 -11.18 -11.32
N GLU A 363 17.55 -10.09 -10.64
CA GLU A 363 18.45 -8.98 -10.37
C GLU A 363 19.66 -9.42 -9.52
N THR A 364 20.84 -8.88 -9.86
CA THR A 364 22.12 -9.26 -9.21
C THR A 364 22.80 -8.09 -8.50
N ASN A 365 22.13 -6.97 -8.26
CA ASN A 365 22.76 -5.77 -7.69
C ASN A 365 23.10 -5.93 -6.21
N PHE A 366 22.18 -6.47 -5.43
CA PHE A 366 22.37 -6.69 -4.00
C PHE A 366 23.07 -8.01 -3.73
N SER A 367 22.67 -9.06 -4.44
CA SER A 367 23.28 -10.36 -4.30
C SER A 367 23.31 -11.14 -5.60
N THR A 368 24.42 -11.81 -5.85
CA THR A 368 24.56 -12.78 -6.95
C THR A 368 24.22 -14.20 -6.50
N TYR A 369 23.98 -14.39 -5.19
CA TYR A 369 23.84 -15.73 -4.62
C TYR A 369 22.62 -16.49 -5.13
N PRO A 370 21.40 -15.93 -5.24
CA PRO A 370 20.25 -16.68 -5.75
C PRO A 370 20.47 -17.21 -7.17
N VAL A 371 21.11 -16.42 -8.03
CA VAL A 371 21.40 -16.84 -9.42
C VAL A 371 22.47 -17.93 -9.47
N LYS A 372 23.51 -17.83 -8.61
CA LYS A 372 24.54 -18.87 -8.49
C LYS A 372 23.96 -20.19 -7.98
N LEU A 373 23.09 -20.12 -6.98
CA LEU A 373 22.43 -21.31 -6.42
C LEU A 373 21.53 -21.97 -7.47
N LEU A 374 20.77 -21.20 -8.23
CA LEU A 374 19.96 -21.71 -9.37
C LEU A 374 20.83 -22.42 -10.42
N ALA A 375 21.97 -21.85 -10.73
CA ALA A 375 22.93 -22.47 -11.65
C ALA A 375 23.52 -23.79 -11.08
N LEU A 376 23.87 -23.81 -9.79
CA LEU A 376 24.33 -25.01 -9.08
C LEU A 376 23.25 -26.10 -9.01
N MET A 377 21.97 -25.73 -8.79
CA MET A 377 20.83 -26.64 -8.84
C MET A 377 20.53 -27.15 -10.27
N GLY A 378 21.27 -26.69 -11.27
CA GLY A 378 21.08 -27.12 -12.67
C GLY A 378 19.78 -26.57 -13.30
N TYR A 379 19.33 -25.37 -12.92
CA TYR A 379 18.16 -24.78 -13.56
C TYR A 379 18.40 -24.56 -15.05
N PRO A 380 17.47 -25.01 -15.96
CA PRO A 380 17.80 -25.16 -17.37
C PRO A 380 17.90 -23.85 -18.16
N LYS A 381 17.19 -22.79 -17.76
CA LYS A 381 17.05 -21.54 -18.54
C LYS A 381 17.26 -20.30 -17.67
N LEU A 382 18.50 -19.91 -17.44
CA LEU A 382 18.86 -18.65 -16.81
C LEU A 382 19.12 -17.58 -17.86
N TYR A 383 18.66 -16.35 -17.59
CA TYR A 383 18.96 -15.19 -18.41
C TYR A 383 20.47 -14.92 -18.42
N VAL A 384 21.03 -14.71 -19.60
CA VAL A 384 22.45 -14.46 -19.83
C VAL A 384 22.63 -13.05 -20.38
N ARG A 385 23.56 -12.31 -19.79
CA ARG A 385 24.00 -10.99 -20.27
C ARG A 385 25.46 -11.06 -20.71
N GLU A 386 25.81 -10.23 -21.66
CA GLU A 386 27.21 -10.02 -22.06
C GLU A 386 27.83 -8.96 -21.17
N VAL A 387 29.03 -9.25 -20.68
CA VAL A 387 29.83 -8.34 -19.83
C VAL A 387 31.23 -8.26 -20.42
N GLU A 388 31.69 -7.04 -20.71
CA GLU A 388 33.06 -6.81 -21.11
C GLU A 388 33.97 -6.95 -19.88
N ASP A 389 35.03 -7.74 -20.00
CA ASP A 389 36.04 -7.89 -18.96
C ASP A 389 37.01 -6.70 -19.04
N ASP A 390 37.00 -5.84 -18.02
CA ASP A 390 37.75 -4.61 -17.96
C ASP A 390 39.29 -4.78 -18.13
N TYR A 391 39.80 -6.01 -17.86
CA TYR A 391 41.24 -6.33 -17.95
C TYR A 391 41.67 -6.84 -19.32
N THR A 392 40.75 -7.64 -19.95
CA THR A 392 41.12 -8.36 -21.20
C THR A 392 40.38 -7.84 -22.42
N GLY A 393 39.41 -6.95 -22.24
CA GLY A 393 38.50 -6.48 -23.31
C GLY A 393 37.66 -7.61 -23.94
N ARG A 394 37.62 -8.79 -23.33
CA ARG A 394 36.86 -9.95 -23.82
C ARG A 394 35.43 -9.91 -23.30
N ILE A 395 34.48 -10.20 -24.17
CA ILE A 395 33.09 -10.37 -23.81
C ILE A 395 32.94 -11.70 -23.08
N LYS A 396 32.43 -11.66 -21.84
CA LYS A 396 32.07 -12.82 -21.01
C LYS A 396 30.55 -12.88 -20.84
N GLN A 397 30.04 -14.08 -20.68
CA GLN A 397 28.63 -14.30 -20.34
C GLN A 397 28.48 -14.37 -18.81
N ALA A 398 27.50 -13.63 -18.28
CA ALA A 398 27.14 -13.64 -16.86
C ALA A 398 25.64 -13.91 -16.70
N TYR A 399 25.30 -14.74 -15.72
CA TYR A 399 23.90 -15.00 -15.40
C TYR A 399 23.27 -13.84 -14.62
N GLY A 400 21.95 -13.67 -14.79
CA GLY A 400 21.13 -12.71 -14.10
C GLY A 400 21.14 -11.31 -14.71
N PHE A 401 20.21 -10.48 -14.25
CA PHE A 401 20.03 -9.11 -14.72
C PHE A 401 20.78 -8.13 -13.83
N GLN A 402 21.35 -7.09 -14.38
CA GLN A 402 21.99 -6.03 -13.61
C GLN A 402 21.28 -4.69 -13.84
N THR A 403 20.68 -4.16 -12.79
CA THR A 403 20.07 -2.85 -12.79
C THR A 403 21.14 -1.79 -12.44
N ASN A 404 21.32 -0.85 -13.33
CA ASN A 404 22.27 0.27 -13.14
C ASN A 404 21.69 1.55 -13.75
N ARG A 405 22.46 2.64 -13.74
CA ARG A 405 22.03 3.94 -14.28
C ARG A 405 21.65 3.89 -15.76
N THR A 406 22.18 2.94 -16.52
CA THR A 406 21.89 2.77 -17.94
C THR A 406 20.72 1.84 -18.19
N THR A 407 20.66 0.69 -17.51
CA THR A 407 19.66 -0.35 -17.76
C THR A 407 18.30 -0.05 -17.10
N ARG A 408 18.27 0.57 -15.91
CA ARG A 408 17.03 0.92 -15.20
C ARG A 408 16.11 1.81 -16.03
N PRO A 409 16.53 2.92 -16.64
CA PRO A 409 15.67 3.73 -17.51
C PRO A 409 15.14 2.97 -18.72
N VAL A 410 15.95 2.07 -19.28
CA VAL A 410 15.57 1.27 -20.47
C VAL A 410 14.42 0.33 -20.14
N ILE A 411 14.56 -0.49 -19.09
CA ILE A 411 13.51 -1.45 -18.70
C ILE A 411 12.22 -0.75 -18.26
N LEU A 412 12.31 0.39 -17.55
CA LEU A 412 11.15 1.17 -17.14
C LEU A 412 10.46 1.83 -18.34
N SER A 413 11.21 2.40 -19.29
CA SER A 413 10.63 2.98 -20.51
C SER A 413 9.92 1.92 -21.35
N GLU A 414 10.48 0.73 -21.44
CA GLU A 414 9.86 -0.41 -22.15
C GLU A 414 8.56 -0.84 -21.43
N LEU A 415 8.58 -0.99 -20.10
CA LEU A 415 7.40 -1.33 -19.32
C LEU A 415 6.29 -0.27 -19.48
N ILE A 416 6.64 1.02 -19.40
CA ILE A 416 5.68 2.11 -19.60
C ILE A 416 5.04 2.04 -21.00
N ARG A 417 5.85 1.80 -22.03
CA ARG A 417 5.38 1.66 -23.41
C ARG A 417 4.39 0.50 -23.53
N ILE A 418 4.72 -0.67 -22.99
CA ILE A 418 3.85 -1.85 -23.03
C ILE A 418 2.55 -1.60 -22.28
N LEU A 419 2.61 -1.08 -21.07
CA LEU A 419 1.43 -0.89 -20.21
C LEU A 419 0.51 0.24 -20.67
N ARG A 420 1.01 1.17 -21.48
CA ARG A 420 0.16 2.19 -22.12
C ARG A 420 -0.93 1.55 -22.98
N GLU A 421 -0.62 0.44 -23.62
CA GLU A 421 -1.53 -0.28 -24.52
C GLU A 421 -2.15 -1.53 -23.87
N SER A 422 -1.50 -2.08 -22.86
CA SER A 422 -1.80 -3.40 -22.30
C SER A 422 -1.95 -3.42 -20.77
N MET A 423 -2.49 -2.37 -20.14
CA MET A 423 -2.70 -2.34 -18.68
C MET A 423 -3.56 -3.53 -18.20
N ALA A 424 -4.45 -4.04 -19.05
CA ALA A 424 -5.26 -5.23 -18.79
C ALA A 424 -4.46 -6.53 -18.61
N SER A 425 -3.17 -6.55 -18.97
CA SER A 425 -2.29 -7.71 -18.79
C SER A 425 -1.87 -7.92 -17.33
N ILE A 426 -1.95 -6.91 -16.47
CA ILE A 426 -1.56 -6.99 -15.05
C ILE A 426 -2.72 -7.52 -14.22
N ASN A 427 -2.47 -8.56 -13.43
CA ASN A 427 -3.47 -9.23 -12.59
C ASN A 427 -3.20 -9.06 -11.10
N ASP A 428 -1.99 -8.69 -10.70
CA ASP A 428 -1.58 -8.61 -9.30
C ASP A 428 -1.90 -7.25 -8.68
N ARG A 429 -2.56 -7.32 -7.52
CA ARG A 429 -2.97 -6.16 -6.73
C ARG A 429 -1.77 -5.35 -6.24
N ASP A 430 -0.78 -6.04 -5.67
CA ASP A 430 0.37 -5.36 -5.05
C ASP A 430 1.25 -4.68 -6.10
N THR A 431 1.44 -5.29 -7.26
CA THR A 431 2.09 -4.67 -8.43
C THR A 431 1.38 -3.38 -8.85
N LEU A 432 0.04 -3.38 -8.92
CA LEU A 432 -0.73 -2.18 -9.27
C LEU A 432 -0.63 -1.10 -8.19
N LEU A 433 -0.60 -1.46 -6.92
CA LEU A 433 -0.41 -0.51 -5.82
C LEU A 433 0.97 0.15 -5.88
N GLU A 434 2.04 -0.61 -6.14
CA GLU A 434 3.37 -0.06 -6.34
C GLU A 434 3.42 0.89 -7.55
N MET A 435 2.74 0.57 -8.66
CA MET A 435 2.65 1.48 -9.82
C MET A 435 1.98 2.82 -9.48
N LEU A 436 1.05 2.86 -8.52
CA LEU A 436 0.38 4.08 -8.08
C LEU A 436 1.28 4.99 -7.24
N THR A 437 2.29 4.41 -6.58
CA THR A 437 3.28 5.14 -5.77
C THR A 437 4.63 5.30 -6.46
N PHE A 438 4.75 4.83 -7.71
CA PHE A 438 5.96 4.94 -8.49
C PHE A 438 6.00 6.30 -9.20
N VAL A 439 6.80 7.25 -8.68
CA VAL A 439 6.78 8.66 -9.06
C VAL A 439 8.06 9.09 -9.78
N ARG A 440 7.96 10.15 -10.59
CA ARG A 440 9.12 10.80 -11.22
C ARG A 440 9.76 11.79 -10.24
N ARG A 441 11.08 11.70 -10.04
CA ARG A 441 11.83 12.77 -9.37
C ARG A 441 12.07 13.94 -10.32
N GLU A 442 12.03 15.17 -9.79
CA GLU A 442 12.25 16.39 -10.58
C GLU A 442 13.67 16.50 -11.18
N LYS A 443 14.65 15.78 -10.63
CA LYS A 443 16.07 15.83 -11.07
C LYS A 443 16.51 14.67 -11.95
N ASP A 444 15.78 13.55 -11.93
CA ASP A 444 16.10 12.37 -12.73
C ASP A 444 14.82 11.85 -13.39
N LEU A 445 14.86 11.57 -14.69
CA LEU A 445 13.79 10.90 -15.43
C LEU A 445 13.56 9.44 -14.94
N GLN A 446 14.27 9.04 -13.88
CA GLN A 446 14.18 7.73 -13.25
C GLN A 446 13.01 7.71 -12.27
N GLY A 447 12.03 6.83 -12.51
CA GLY A 447 10.96 6.57 -11.56
C GLY A 447 11.50 5.80 -10.35
N GLU A 448 10.96 6.10 -9.18
CA GLU A 448 11.20 5.37 -7.93
C GLU A 448 9.94 5.38 -7.06
N ALA A 449 9.92 4.50 -6.05
CA ALA A 449 8.85 4.51 -5.06
C ALA A 449 8.85 5.82 -4.25
N GLU A 450 7.67 6.30 -3.88
CA GLU A 450 7.52 7.37 -2.87
C GLU A 450 8.15 6.94 -1.54
N SER A 451 8.56 7.90 -0.72
CA SER A 451 9.12 7.60 0.61
C SER A 451 8.19 6.72 1.44
N GLY A 452 8.68 5.55 1.85
CA GLY A 452 7.91 4.54 2.58
C GLY A 452 7.09 3.58 1.71
N ALA A 453 7.18 3.66 0.38
CA ALA A 453 6.60 2.71 -0.57
C ALA A 453 7.68 1.78 -1.15
N TYR A 454 7.25 0.72 -1.83
CA TYR A 454 8.10 -0.30 -2.47
C TYR A 454 8.03 -0.19 -3.99
N ASP A 455 9.06 -0.65 -4.70
CA ASP A 455 9.12 -0.76 -6.16
C ASP A 455 9.57 -2.16 -6.65
N ASP A 456 9.68 -3.11 -5.73
CA ASP A 456 10.20 -4.46 -5.98
C ASP A 456 9.36 -5.21 -7.05
N CYS A 457 8.02 -5.12 -6.97
CA CYS A 457 7.12 -5.74 -7.96
C CYS A 457 7.21 -5.07 -9.33
N VAL A 458 7.35 -3.74 -9.36
CA VAL A 458 7.47 -2.98 -10.62
C VAL A 458 8.78 -3.31 -11.31
N LEU A 459 9.89 -3.41 -10.57
CA LEU A 459 11.20 -3.75 -11.12
C LEU A 459 11.26 -5.19 -11.60
N ALA A 460 10.78 -6.15 -10.81
CA ALA A 460 10.69 -7.55 -11.25
C ALA A 460 9.85 -7.71 -12.53
N LEU A 461 8.74 -6.97 -12.64
CA LEU A 461 7.90 -6.96 -13.84
C LEU A 461 8.63 -6.34 -15.04
N ALA A 462 9.37 -5.24 -14.83
CA ALA A 462 10.17 -4.60 -15.89
C ALA A 462 11.26 -5.53 -16.42
N ILE A 463 11.96 -6.23 -15.52
CA ILE A 463 12.93 -7.25 -15.87
C ILE A 463 12.27 -8.38 -16.67
N ALA A 464 11.11 -8.90 -16.20
CA ALA A 464 10.39 -9.96 -16.90
C ALA A 464 10.05 -9.56 -18.33
N HIS A 465 9.52 -8.36 -18.56
CA HIS A 465 9.23 -7.86 -19.91
C HIS A 465 10.47 -7.70 -20.77
N TYR A 466 11.56 -7.20 -20.20
CA TYR A 466 12.81 -6.95 -20.93
C TYR A 466 13.49 -8.22 -21.42
N ILE A 467 13.48 -9.30 -20.63
CA ILE A 467 14.16 -10.55 -20.97
C ILE A 467 13.36 -11.46 -21.94
N ARG A 468 12.08 -11.17 -22.18
CA ARG A 468 11.18 -11.97 -23.05
C ARG A 468 11.79 -12.37 -24.40
N PRO A 469 12.51 -11.48 -25.12
CA PRO A 469 13.11 -11.85 -26.40
C PRO A 469 14.08 -13.05 -26.32
N GLN A 470 14.79 -13.21 -25.19
CA GLN A 470 15.73 -14.33 -25.02
C GLN A 470 15.02 -15.67 -24.85
N GLN A 471 13.77 -15.69 -24.32
CA GLN A 471 12.96 -16.92 -24.25
C GLN A 471 12.50 -17.43 -25.62
N THR A 472 12.25 -16.54 -26.57
CA THR A 472 11.82 -16.90 -27.93
C THR A 472 12.99 -17.31 -28.81
N MET A 473 14.22 -16.90 -28.49
CA MET A 473 15.40 -17.48 -29.07
C MET A 473 15.58 -18.88 -28.44
N GLU A 474 14.81 -19.86 -28.92
CA GLU A 474 15.33 -21.20 -28.88
C GLU A 474 16.69 -21.14 -29.61
N VAL A 475 17.77 -21.30 -28.86
CA VAL A 475 18.98 -21.87 -29.41
C VAL A 475 18.55 -23.29 -29.70
N THR A 476 17.94 -23.52 -30.87
CA THR A 476 17.85 -24.78 -31.51
C THR A 476 19.31 -25.17 -31.70
N ARG A 477 19.90 -25.79 -30.70
CA ARG A 477 21.04 -26.65 -30.95
C ARG A 477 20.44 -27.70 -31.87
N PRO A 478 20.89 -27.81 -33.16
CA PRO A 478 20.38 -28.84 -34.01
C PRO A 478 20.59 -30.15 -33.25
N ARG A 479 19.51 -30.88 -32.97
CA ARG A 479 19.60 -32.25 -32.51
C ARG A 479 20.40 -33.01 -33.52
N GLY A 480 21.73 -33.12 -33.31
CA GLY A 480 22.57 -33.95 -34.11
C GLY A 480 23.76 -33.30 -34.83
N GLU A 481 24.10 -32.03 -34.64
CA GLU A 481 25.42 -31.59 -35.10
C GLU A 481 26.48 -32.28 -34.26
N ARG A 482 27.15 -33.21 -34.88
CA ARG A 482 28.37 -33.83 -34.38
C ARG A 482 29.44 -32.76 -34.38
N VAL A 483 30.01 -32.53 -33.21
CA VAL A 483 31.07 -31.53 -33.00
C VAL A 483 32.41 -32.22 -33.18
N ARG A 484 33.28 -31.65 -34.00
CA ARG A 484 34.67 -32.13 -34.12
C ARG A 484 35.39 -31.86 -32.82
N TRP A 485 35.69 -32.97 -32.12
CA TRP A 485 36.45 -32.88 -30.88
C TRP A 485 37.94 -32.81 -31.18
N SER A 486 38.70 -32.06 -30.34
CA SER A 486 40.16 -32.10 -30.39
C SER A 486 40.68 -33.48 -29.99
N GLN A 487 41.90 -33.80 -30.38
CA GLN A 487 42.54 -35.10 -30.05
C GLN A 487 42.58 -35.28 -28.50
N ASP A 488 42.89 -34.21 -27.79
CA ASP A 488 42.94 -34.21 -26.30
C ASP A 488 41.57 -34.55 -25.69
N LEU A 489 40.49 -33.99 -26.21
CA LEU A 489 39.13 -34.30 -25.76
C LEU A 489 38.71 -35.73 -26.07
N TRP A 490 39.15 -36.28 -27.16
CA TRP A 490 38.98 -37.68 -27.52
C TRP A 490 39.76 -38.63 -26.57
N ASP A 491 41.00 -38.27 -26.25
CA ASP A 491 41.84 -39.03 -25.33
C ASP A 491 41.25 -39.07 -23.92
N ASP A 492 40.69 -37.93 -23.46
CA ASP A 492 40.00 -37.83 -22.17
C ASP A 492 38.69 -38.64 -22.15
N TYR A 493 37.89 -38.56 -23.25
CA TYR A 493 36.67 -39.34 -23.38
C TYR A 493 36.92 -40.86 -23.39
N ASN A 494 37.98 -41.28 -24.02
CA ASN A 494 38.34 -42.70 -24.11
C ASN A 494 38.77 -43.23 -22.73
N LYS A 495 39.35 -42.41 -21.88
CA LYS A 495 39.77 -42.75 -20.50
C LYS A 495 38.68 -42.59 -19.44
N ALA A 496 37.60 -41.87 -19.77
CA ALA A 496 36.55 -41.53 -18.85
C ALA A 496 35.59 -42.68 -18.54
N THR A 497 35.01 -42.68 -17.37
CA THR A 497 33.93 -43.58 -16.94
C THR A 497 32.63 -43.28 -17.74
N PRO A 498 31.65 -44.18 -17.75
CA PRO A 498 30.38 -43.94 -18.45
C PRO A 498 29.66 -42.66 -18.00
N ALA A 499 29.69 -42.32 -16.73
CA ALA A 499 29.07 -41.10 -16.22
C ALA A 499 29.82 -39.83 -16.67
N GLU A 500 31.15 -39.85 -16.67
CA GLU A 500 31.99 -38.77 -17.18
C GLU A 500 31.84 -38.57 -18.68
N ARG A 501 31.70 -39.66 -19.44
CA ARG A 501 31.41 -39.62 -20.90
C ARG A 501 30.08 -38.94 -21.19
N GLU A 502 29.06 -39.21 -20.40
CA GLU A 502 27.75 -38.54 -20.51
C GLU A 502 27.85 -37.07 -20.17
N ALA A 503 28.61 -36.71 -19.15
CA ALA A 503 28.88 -35.32 -18.79
C ALA A 503 29.66 -34.58 -19.87
N MET A 504 30.66 -35.23 -20.47
CA MET A 504 31.45 -34.68 -21.60
C MET A 504 30.58 -34.46 -22.82
N ILE A 505 29.67 -35.40 -23.16
CA ILE A 505 28.73 -35.25 -24.27
C ILE A 505 27.73 -34.11 -24.00
N ARG A 506 27.31 -33.91 -22.77
CA ARG A 506 26.45 -32.76 -22.38
C ARG A 506 27.17 -31.43 -22.50
N LEU A 507 28.44 -31.36 -22.10
CA LEU A 507 29.25 -30.14 -22.13
C LEU A 507 29.73 -29.75 -23.51
N TRP A 508 30.18 -30.72 -24.29
CA TRP A 508 30.93 -30.50 -25.53
C TRP A 508 30.17 -30.94 -26.81
N GLY A 509 28.99 -31.54 -26.66
CA GLY A 509 28.23 -32.12 -27.76
C GLY A 509 28.72 -33.54 -28.11
N ARG A 510 27.94 -34.30 -28.89
CA ARG A 510 28.38 -35.64 -29.36
C ARG A 510 29.52 -35.50 -30.38
N PRO A 511 30.61 -36.27 -30.24
CA PRO A 511 31.67 -36.25 -31.24
C PRO A 511 31.19 -36.80 -32.59
N GLU A 512 31.83 -36.33 -33.66
CA GLU A 512 31.63 -36.87 -35.03
C GLU A 512 31.94 -38.35 -35.12
#